data_82b7266b0bc0947eb73f834ddd2277a1
#
_entry.id   82b7266b0bc0947eb73f834ddd2277a1
#
_cell.length_a   1.000
_cell.length_b   1.000
_cell.length_c   1.000
_cell.angle_alpha   90.00
_cell.angle_beta   90.00
_cell.angle_gamma   90.00
#
_symmetry.space_group_name_H-M   'P 1'
#
loop_
_entity.id
_entity.type
_entity.pdbx_description
1 polymer ?
#
loop_
_entity_poly.entity_id
_entity_poly.type
_entity_poly.pdbx_seq_one_letter_code
_entity_poly.pdbx_strand_id
1 'polypeptide(L)'
;MYFRTMANSADTLKSVERAFRILEFVRDNEPVSLTQVSEALDMSKSTIHRYLSTLVSVGYLGQEVDGYRVSFEFLSYANRIHLREPSYPATKRKVRELAETSEELVQFTTDEKGRLVYLFKETGRNGLVSRPDARTFRPLHSTAGGKAILSTWSDAEIEAYVDRNGLDAVTEHTITSLDVLFEELERVREHGYATNKEETVEGLGAVAVPIADQDNEVVGALGISGPINRVGNGEYVELLRDAKKELELNIRLL
;
A
#
# COMPACT_ATOMS: atom_id res chain seq x y z
N MET A 1 -10.03 -3.76 -15.28
CA MET A 1 -10.81 -4.95 -14.81
C MET A 1 -9.91 -5.78 -13.91
N TYR A 2 -9.70 -5.32 -12.67
CA TYR A 2 -8.83 -6.00 -11.70
C TYR A 2 -9.60 -7.15 -11.04
N PHE A 3 -8.97 -8.32 -10.98
CA PHE A 3 -9.51 -9.61 -10.54
C PHE A 3 -10.28 -9.53 -9.22
N ARG A 4 -11.60 -9.45 -9.31
CA ARG A 4 -12.54 -9.63 -8.20
C ARG A 4 -12.87 -11.12 -8.07
N THR A 5 -11.87 -11.95 -7.71
CA THR A 5 -12.13 -13.38 -7.49
C THR A 5 -12.18 -13.66 -6.00
N MET A 6 -13.36 -13.95 -5.49
CA MET A 6 -13.57 -14.51 -4.16
C MET A 6 -12.97 -15.92 -4.13
N ALA A 7 -11.83 -16.13 -3.49
CA ALA A 7 -11.39 -17.45 -3.11
C ALA A 7 -12.27 -17.90 -1.94
N ASN A 8 -13.08 -18.94 -2.17
CA ASN A 8 -13.80 -19.64 -1.11
C ASN A 8 -12.73 -20.33 -0.23
N SER A 9 -12.69 -20.02 1.07
CA SER A 9 -11.65 -20.50 2.02
C SER A 9 -11.61 -22.02 2.23
N ALA A 10 -12.48 -22.78 1.57
CA ALA A 10 -12.66 -24.21 1.78
C ALA A 10 -11.68 -25.11 1.01
N ASP A 11 -10.89 -24.58 0.06
CA ASP A 11 -10.04 -25.40 -0.83
C ASP A 11 -8.60 -24.84 -0.93
N THR A 12 -7.98 -24.54 0.20
CA THR A 12 -6.60 -24.05 0.25
C THR A 12 -5.62 -25.15 0.68
N LEU A 13 -4.42 -25.15 0.09
CA LEU A 13 -3.35 -26.07 0.48
C LEU A 13 -2.58 -25.48 1.67
N LYS A 14 -2.78 -26.06 2.86
CA LYS A 14 -2.08 -25.65 4.11
C LYS A 14 -0.55 -25.60 3.98
N SER A 15 0.04 -26.44 3.11
CA SER A 15 1.47 -26.41 2.85
C SER A 15 1.91 -25.13 2.14
N VAL A 16 1.11 -24.63 1.21
CA VAL A 16 1.37 -23.37 0.49
C VAL A 16 1.22 -22.20 1.45
N GLU A 17 0.13 -22.16 2.23
CA GLU A 17 -0.06 -21.11 3.24
C GLU A 17 1.11 -21.03 4.23
N ARG A 18 1.58 -22.19 4.72
CA ARG A 18 2.73 -22.25 5.62
C ARG A 18 4.02 -21.75 4.95
N ALA A 19 4.24 -22.07 3.68
CA ALA A 19 5.39 -21.59 2.94
C ALA A 19 5.39 -20.06 2.84
N PHE A 20 4.24 -19.46 2.53
CA PHE A 20 4.12 -18.00 2.49
C PHE A 20 4.27 -17.34 3.87
N ARG A 21 3.70 -17.91 4.93
CA ARG A 21 3.92 -17.43 6.30
C ARG A 21 5.40 -17.43 6.71
N ILE A 22 6.15 -18.44 6.28
CA ILE A 22 7.60 -18.52 6.51
C ILE A 22 8.33 -17.41 5.71
N LEU A 23 7.97 -17.21 4.43
CA LEU A 23 8.52 -16.14 3.61
C LEU A 23 8.25 -14.76 4.21
N GLU A 24 7.02 -14.49 4.67
CA GLU A 24 6.65 -13.24 5.34
C GLU A 24 7.45 -13.02 6.63
N PHE A 25 7.61 -14.07 7.45
CA PHE A 25 8.42 -13.97 8.66
C PHE A 25 9.89 -13.68 8.35
N VAL A 26 10.47 -14.36 7.35
CA VAL A 26 11.85 -14.07 6.90
C VAL A 26 11.96 -12.64 6.43
N ARG A 27 11.07 -12.17 5.52
CA ARG A 27 11.07 -10.79 5.02
C ARG A 27 11.11 -9.73 6.13
N ASP A 28 10.32 -9.96 7.19
CA ASP A 28 10.13 -8.96 8.25
C ASP A 28 11.24 -8.99 9.31
N ASN A 29 12.06 -10.05 9.33
CA ASN A 29 13.04 -10.27 10.41
C ASN A 29 14.45 -10.65 9.93
N GLU A 30 14.70 -10.67 8.62
CA GLU A 30 15.99 -11.14 8.05
C GLU A 30 17.23 -10.34 8.52
N PRO A 31 18.38 -11.01 8.76
CA PRO A 31 18.60 -12.45 8.61
C PRO A 31 18.04 -13.27 9.78
N VAL A 32 17.44 -14.43 9.49
CA VAL A 32 16.83 -15.27 10.53
C VAL A 32 17.38 -16.69 10.51
N SER A 33 17.59 -17.26 11.70
CA SER A 33 17.94 -18.66 11.87
C SER A 33 16.70 -19.57 11.81
N LEU A 34 16.93 -20.86 11.50
CA LEU A 34 15.89 -21.88 11.58
C LEU A 34 15.20 -21.92 12.94
N THR A 35 15.94 -21.71 14.02
CA THR A 35 15.40 -21.75 15.39
C THR A 35 14.41 -20.62 15.61
N GLN A 36 14.74 -19.39 15.22
CA GLN A 36 13.85 -18.23 15.32
C GLN A 36 12.55 -18.44 14.54
N VAL A 37 12.62 -18.96 13.29
CA VAL A 37 11.42 -19.26 12.51
C VAL A 37 10.57 -20.35 13.20
N SER A 38 11.20 -21.40 13.74
CA SER A 38 10.53 -22.49 14.42
C SER A 38 9.77 -22.01 15.68
N GLU A 39 10.39 -21.17 16.49
CA GLU A 39 9.80 -20.61 17.70
C GLU A 39 8.66 -19.63 17.38
N ALA A 40 8.87 -18.73 16.43
CA ALA A 40 7.88 -17.71 16.08
C ALA A 40 6.60 -18.28 15.44
N LEU A 41 6.73 -19.35 14.64
CA LEU A 41 5.59 -19.95 13.95
C LEU A 41 5.01 -21.19 14.65
N ASP A 42 5.54 -21.55 15.82
CA ASP A 42 5.13 -22.74 16.60
C ASP A 42 5.12 -24.02 15.74
N MET A 43 6.23 -24.25 15.04
CA MET A 43 6.41 -25.41 14.15
C MET A 43 7.70 -26.15 14.50
N SER A 44 7.71 -27.49 14.38
CA SER A 44 8.91 -28.27 14.68
C SER A 44 10.09 -27.87 13.78
N LYS A 45 11.30 -27.90 14.34
CA LYS A 45 12.54 -27.59 13.57
C LYS A 45 12.68 -28.43 12.31
N SER A 46 12.29 -29.71 12.35
CA SER A 46 12.33 -30.60 11.18
C SER A 46 11.36 -30.16 10.08
N THR A 47 10.18 -29.68 10.46
CA THR A 47 9.21 -29.13 9.52
C THR A 47 9.72 -27.84 8.90
N ILE A 48 10.17 -26.89 9.70
CA ILE A 48 10.74 -25.61 9.23
C ILE A 48 11.94 -25.85 8.32
N HIS A 49 12.83 -26.78 8.69
CA HIS A 49 13.98 -27.11 7.85
C HIS A 49 13.55 -27.55 6.43
N ARG A 50 12.53 -28.40 6.32
CA ARG A 50 12.02 -28.86 5.01
C ARG A 50 11.47 -27.69 4.18
N TYR A 51 10.71 -26.75 4.80
CA TYR A 51 10.19 -25.58 4.11
C TYR A 51 11.33 -24.65 3.67
N LEU A 52 12.25 -24.30 4.57
CA LEU A 52 13.38 -23.44 4.25
C LEU A 52 14.24 -24.02 3.14
N SER A 53 14.60 -25.33 3.24
CA SER A 53 15.36 -26.01 2.19
C SER A 53 14.65 -26.00 0.84
N THR A 54 13.31 -26.20 0.85
CA THR A 54 12.51 -26.12 -0.38
C THR A 54 12.54 -24.71 -0.94
N LEU A 55 12.27 -23.68 -0.12
CA LEU A 55 12.26 -22.29 -0.56
C LEU A 55 13.62 -21.81 -1.09
N VAL A 56 14.73 -22.31 -0.51
CA VAL A 56 16.06 -22.09 -1.04
C VAL A 56 16.25 -22.81 -2.38
N SER A 57 15.83 -24.09 -2.47
CA SER A 57 16.01 -24.88 -3.71
C SER A 57 15.23 -24.33 -4.90
N VAL A 58 14.05 -23.70 -4.64
CA VAL A 58 13.24 -23.04 -5.69
C VAL A 58 13.61 -21.58 -5.89
N GLY A 59 14.62 -21.06 -5.17
CA GLY A 59 15.21 -19.74 -5.39
C GLY A 59 14.52 -18.56 -4.69
N TYR A 60 13.52 -18.78 -3.81
CA TYR A 60 12.81 -17.68 -3.10
C TYR A 60 13.47 -17.26 -1.80
N LEU A 61 14.34 -18.08 -1.21
CA LEU A 61 15.21 -17.72 -0.09
C LEU A 61 16.67 -17.92 -0.46
N GLY A 62 17.55 -17.08 0.10
CA GLY A 62 18.96 -17.31 0.20
C GLY A 62 19.32 -17.84 1.59
N GLN A 63 20.35 -18.71 1.67
CA GLN A 63 20.94 -19.14 2.92
C GLN A 63 22.37 -18.61 2.98
N GLU A 64 22.66 -17.83 4.01
CA GLU A 64 23.97 -17.25 4.30
C GLU A 64 24.51 -17.76 5.64
N VAL A 65 25.71 -17.35 6.02
CA VAL A 65 26.34 -17.78 7.28
C VAL A 65 25.56 -17.35 8.51
N ASP A 66 24.90 -16.18 8.44
CA ASP A 66 24.13 -15.57 9.52
C ASP A 66 22.62 -15.92 9.49
N GLY A 67 22.15 -16.64 8.46
CA GLY A 67 20.77 -17.08 8.40
C GLY A 67 20.14 -17.07 7.01
N TYR A 68 18.82 -17.07 6.99
CA TYR A 68 17.99 -17.03 5.78
C TYR A 68 17.57 -15.61 5.47
N ARG A 69 17.54 -15.28 4.17
CA ARG A 69 17.10 -14.00 3.61
C ARG A 69 16.17 -14.21 2.43
N VAL A 70 15.33 -13.21 2.16
CA VAL A 70 14.56 -13.16 0.93
C VAL A 70 15.51 -13.00 -0.27
N SER A 71 15.28 -13.75 -1.34
CA SER A 71 16.13 -13.70 -2.52
C SER A 71 15.77 -12.54 -3.46
N PHE A 72 16.70 -12.19 -4.36
CA PHE A 72 16.47 -11.21 -5.42
C PHE A 72 15.47 -11.67 -6.50
N GLU A 73 15.01 -12.93 -6.47
CA GLU A 73 13.99 -13.43 -7.41
C GLU A 73 12.70 -12.60 -7.32
N PHE A 74 12.35 -12.08 -6.15
CA PHE A 74 11.20 -11.20 -5.97
C PHE A 74 11.27 -9.90 -6.77
N LEU A 75 12.47 -9.43 -7.14
CA LEU A 75 12.63 -8.24 -8.00
C LEU A 75 12.09 -8.49 -9.41
N SER A 76 12.17 -9.73 -9.91
CA SER A 76 11.63 -10.09 -11.23
C SER A 76 10.11 -9.96 -11.24
N TYR A 77 9.44 -10.36 -10.16
CA TYR A 77 7.98 -10.20 -10.00
C TYR A 77 7.59 -8.74 -9.87
N ALA A 78 8.29 -7.97 -9.03
CA ALA A 78 8.04 -6.54 -8.88
C ALA A 78 8.20 -5.79 -10.20
N ASN A 79 9.27 -6.07 -10.95
CA ASN A 79 9.50 -5.49 -12.27
C ASN A 79 8.38 -5.87 -13.26
N ARG A 80 7.92 -7.12 -13.24
CA ARG A 80 6.80 -7.57 -14.10
C ARG A 80 5.51 -6.84 -13.78
N ILE A 81 5.23 -6.59 -12.48
CA ILE A 81 4.07 -5.82 -12.06
C ILE A 81 4.18 -4.38 -12.58
N HIS A 82 5.35 -3.73 -12.43
CA HIS A 82 5.57 -2.37 -12.89
C HIS A 82 5.50 -2.21 -14.42
N LEU A 83 5.81 -3.27 -15.17
CA LEU A 83 5.74 -3.25 -16.64
C LEU A 83 4.33 -3.59 -17.17
N ARG A 84 3.43 -4.04 -16.31
CA ARG A 84 2.07 -4.43 -16.72
C ARG A 84 1.20 -3.23 -17.10
N GLU A 85 1.42 -2.10 -16.42
CA GLU A 85 0.64 -0.88 -16.61
C GLU A 85 1.48 0.18 -17.36
N PRO A 86 1.09 0.56 -18.58
CA PRO A 86 1.82 1.55 -19.38
C PRO A 86 1.99 2.92 -18.69
N SER A 87 1.07 3.27 -17.78
CA SER A 87 1.09 4.53 -17.02
C SER A 87 2.15 4.59 -15.93
N TYR A 88 2.68 3.45 -15.46
CA TYR A 88 3.57 3.41 -14.30
C TYR A 88 4.88 4.19 -14.47
N PRO A 89 5.58 4.17 -15.62
CA PRO A 89 6.78 4.99 -15.80
C PRO A 89 6.50 6.50 -15.69
N ALA A 90 5.39 6.97 -16.25
CA ALA A 90 4.98 8.37 -16.13
C ALA A 90 4.61 8.74 -14.69
N THR A 91 3.86 7.87 -14.03
CA THR A 91 3.48 8.00 -12.62
C THR A 91 4.71 8.08 -11.70
N LYS A 92 5.67 7.18 -11.88
CA LYS A 92 6.91 7.18 -11.09
C LYS A 92 7.70 8.47 -11.27
N ARG A 93 7.80 8.98 -12.50
CA ARG A 93 8.46 10.26 -12.79
C ARG A 93 7.74 11.41 -12.07
N LYS A 94 6.40 11.46 -12.14
CA LYS A 94 5.61 12.51 -11.49
C LYS A 94 5.75 12.48 -9.96
N VAL A 95 5.75 11.30 -9.36
CA VAL A 95 6.00 11.13 -7.91
C VAL A 95 7.36 11.72 -7.50
N ARG A 96 8.41 11.50 -8.30
CA ARG A 96 9.74 12.07 -8.05
C ARG A 96 9.75 13.59 -8.19
N GLU A 97 9.20 14.13 -9.27
CA GLU A 97 9.12 15.58 -9.51
C GLU A 97 8.39 16.30 -8.36
N LEU A 98 7.29 15.70 -7.88
CA LEU A 98 6.54 16.23 -6.75
C LEU A 98 7.33 16.17 -5.43
N ALA A 99 8.07 15.09 -5.19
CA ALA A 99 8.89 14.96 -3.99
C ALA A 99 10.01 16.02 -3.97
N GLU A 100 10.60 16.34 -5.12
CA GLU A 100 11.58 17.40 -5.26
C GLU A 100 10.96 18.79 -5.03
N THR A 101 9.73 19.02 -5.53
CA THR A 101 9.04 20.31 -5.44
C THR A 101 8.44 20.56 -4.04
N SER A 102 7.78 19.54 -3.46
CA SER A 102 7.14 19.65 -2.15
C SER A 102 8.12 19.53 -0.99
N GLU A 103 9.29 18.95 -1.26
CA GLU A 103 10.30 18.54 -0.26
C GLU A 103 9.78 17.50 0.76
N GLU A 104 8.58 16.96 0.58
CA GLU A 104 7.91 15.98 1.47
C GLU A 104 7.94 14.57 0.91
N LEU A 105 7.34 13.60 1.61
CA LEU A 105 7.15 12.24 1.14
C LEU A 105 5.96 12.20 0.18
N VAL A 106 6.21 11.85 -1.08
CA VAL A 106 5.18 11.68 -2.12
C VAL A 106 4.97 10.21 -2.42
N GLN A 107 3.70 9.84 -2.62
CA GLN A 107 3.30 8.45 -2.78
C GLN A 107 2.25 8.31 -3.88
N PHE A 108 2.37 7.25 -4.68
CA PHE A 108 1.28 6.78 -5.52
C PHE A 108 0.81 5.42 -4.98
N THR A 109 -0.48 5.33 -4.73
CA THR A 109 -1.12 4.19 -4.07
C THR A 109 -2.26 3.64 -4.91
N THR A 110 -2.56 2.35 -4.76
CA THR A 110 -3.72 1.71 -5.38
C THR A 110 -4.42 0.78 -4.40
N ASP A 111 -5.62 0.32 -4.76
CA ASP A 111 -6.31 -0.74 -4.04
C ASP A 111 -5.89 -2.12 -4.54
N GLU A 112 -5.62 -3.02 -3.62
CA GLU A 112 -5.51 -4.46 -3.87
C GLU A 112 -6.40 -5.20 -2.87
N LYS A 113 -7.58 -5.61 -3.29
CA LYS A 113 -8.55 -6.39 -2.48
C LYS A 113 -8.95 -5.72 -1.16
N GLY A 114 -9.19 -4.42 -1.19
CA GLY A 114 -9.57 -3.62 -0.02
C GLY A 114 -8.39 -3.21 0.86
N ARG A 115 -7.16 -3.30 0.36
CA ARG A 115 -5.96 -2.84 1.07
C ARG A 115 -5.19 -1.86 0.21
N LEU A 116 -4.79 -0.75 0.79
CA LEU A 116 -3.92 0.22 0.13
C LEU A 116 -2.54 -0.38 -0.10
N VAL A 117 -2.06 -0.31 -1.34
CA VAL A 117 -0.71 -0.70 -1.75
C VAL A 117 0.04 0.53 -2.21
N TYR A 118 1.27 0.70 -1.73
CA TYR A 118 2.18 1.73 -2.21
C TYR A 118 2.95 1.23 -3.43
N LEU A 119 2.61 1.74 -4.61
CA LEU A 119 3.33 1.41 -5.85
C LEU A 119 4.62 2.20 -6.01
N PHE A 120 4.58 3.49 -5.68
CA PHE A 120 5.73 4.38 -5.72
C PHE A 120 5.78 5.24 -4.47
N LYS A 121 7.00 5.44 -3.95
CA LYS A 121 7.31 6.36 -2.86
C LYS A 121 8.62 7.06 -3.18
N GLU A 122 8.63 8.38 -3.08
CA GLU A 122 9.84 9.19 -3.17
C GLU A 122 9.85 10.19 -2.02
N THR A 123 11.00 10.33 -1.39
CA THR A 123 11.16 11.20 -0.23
C THR A 123 11.88 12.47 -0.65
N GLY A 124 11.23 13.60 -0.49
CA GLY A 124 11.83 14.91 -0.69
C GLY A 124 12.81 15.26 0.43
N ARG A 125 13.45 16.42 0.31
CA ARG A 125 14.55 16.88 1.19
C ARG A 125 14.16 16.93 2.67
N ASN A 126 12.93 17.33 2.98
CA ASN A 126 12.37 17.43 4.33
C ASN A 126 11.41 16.27 4.66
N GLY A 127 11.22 15.35 3.70
CA GLY A 127 10.30 14.23 3.82
C GLY A 127 10.74 13.26 4.91
N LEU A 128 9.78 12.70 5.59
CA LEU A 128 10.03 11.64 6.55
C LEU A 128 10.53 10.39 5.82
N VAL A 129 11.70 9.90 6.21
CA VAL A 129 12.22 8.66 5.66
C VAL A 129 11.27 7.53 6.05
N SER A 130 10.59 6.96 5.06
CA SER A 130 9.77 5.77 5.27
C SER A 130 10.70 4.64 5.72
N ARG A 131 10.47 4.09 6.91
CA ARG A 131 11.25 2.95 7.36
C ARG A 131 11.08 1.78 6.39
N PRO A 132 12.14 1.00 6.11
CA PRO A 132 12.05 -0.17 5.23
C PRO A 132 11.02 -1.21 5.69
N ASP A 133 10.76 -1.26 7.01
CA ASP A 133 9.76 -2.11 7.68
C ASP A 133 8.33 -1.55 7.64
N ALA A 134 8.14 -0.36 7.06
CA ALA A 134 6.79 0.19 6.90
C ALA A 134 5.92 -0.77 6.10
N ARG A 135 4.81 -1.20 6.69
CA ARG A 135 3.86 -2.14 6.09
C ARG A 135 3.52 -1.69 4.66
N THR A 136 3.69 -2.61 3.71
CA THR A 136 3.33 -2.37 2.30
C THR A 136 1.83 -2.18 2.12
N PHE A 137 1.03 -2.75 3.03
CA PHE A 137 -0.42 -2.70 3.01
C PHE A 137 -0.97 -1.91 4.20
N ARG A 138 -1.98 -1.07 3.94
CA ARG A 138 -2.71 -0.30 4.95
C ARG A 138 -4.21 -0.45 4.72
N PRO A 139 -5.06 -0.27 5.75
CA PRO A 139 -6.49 -0.11 5.53
C PRO A 139 -6.77 1.12 4.66
N LEU A 140 -7.75 1.03 3.74
CA LEU A 140 -8.12 2.18 2.91
C LEU A 140 -8.69 3.32 3.76
N HIS A 141 -9.58 3.01 4.71
CA HIS A 141 -10.31 4.00 5.50
C HIS A 141 -9.42 4.90 6.36
N SER A 142 -8.21 4.44 6.73
CA SER A 142 -7.32 5.19 7.61
C SER A 142 -6.28 6.04 6.90
N THR A 143 -6.26 6.06 5.56
CA THR A 143 -5.24 6.77 4.77
C THR A 143 -5.87 7.80 3.83
N ALA A 144 -5.18 8.91 3.56
CA ALA A 144 -5.65 9.88 2.57
C ALA A 144 -5.80 9.25 1.19
N GLY A 145 -4.81 8.48 0.72
CA GLY A 145 -4.89 7.77 -0.57
C GLY A 145 -6.04 6.78 -0.63
N GLY A 146 -6.29 6.05 0.46
CA GLY A 146 -7.39 5.10 0.53
C GLY A 146 -8.76 5.76 0.55
N LYS A 147 -8.93 6.85 1.30
CA LYS A 147 -10.17 7.64 1.29
C LYS A 147 -10.42 8.30 -0.08
N ALA A 148 -9.36 8.77 -0.75
CA ALA A 148 -9.46 9.26 -2.11
C ALA A 148 -9.94 8.19 -3.11
N ILE A 149 -9.48 6.94 -2.96
CA ILE A 149 -9.97 5.81 -3.76
C ILE A 149 -11.41 5.44 -3.37
N LEU A 150 -11.71 5.29 -2.06
CA LEU A 150 -13.06 4.94 -1.57
C LEU A 150 -14.12 5.96 -1.99
N SER A 151 -13.76 7.25 -2.08
CA SER A 151 -14.70 8.31 -2.49
C SER A 151 -15.26 8.11 -3.89
N THR A 152 -14.61 7.31 -4.73
CA THR A 152 -15.03 7.02 -6.11
C THR A 152 -15.89 5.75 -6.22
N TRP A 153 -16.05 5.02 -5.12
CA TRP A 153 -16.86 3.81 -5.08
C TRP A 153 -18.32 4.16 -4.79
N SER A 154 -19.22 3.28 -5.22
CA SER A 154 -20.64 3.35 -4.82
C SER A 154 -20.80 2.98 -3.34
N ASP A 155 -21.89 3.43 -2.74
CA ASP A 155 -22.19 3.14 -1.33
C ASP A 155 -22.23 1.63 -1.06
N ALA A 156 -22.80 0.84 -1.97
CA ALA A 156 -22.81 -0.62 -1.87
C ALA A 156 -21.42 -1.25 -1.89
N GLU A 157 -20.47 -0.67 -2.64
CA GLU A 157 -19.07 -1.14 -2.64
C GLU A 157 -18.33 -0.77 -1.36
N ILE A 158 -18.64 0.41 -0.79
CA ILE A 158 -18.11 0.86 0.50
C ILE A 158 -18.64 -0.04 1.62
N GLU A 159 -19.95 -0.32 1.66
CA GLU A 159 -20.54 -1.27 2.61
C GLU A 159 -19.89 -2.65 2.52
N ALA A 160 -19.76 -3.19 1.31
CA ALA A 160 -19.10 -4.48 1.09
C ALA A 160 -17.61 -4.48 1.46
N TYR A 161 -16.92 -3.34 1.36
CA TYR A 161 -15.56 -3.15 1.85
C TYR A 161 -15.53 -3.23 3.38
N VAL A 162 -16.41 -2.49 4.06
CA VAL A 162 -16.48 -2.46 5.53
C VAL A 162 -16.85 -3.82 6.11
N ASP A 163 -17.83 -4.51 5.52
CA ASP A 163 -18.25 -5.86 5.94
C ASP A 163 -17.10 -6.86 5.86
N ARG A 164 -16.20 -6.72 4.88
CA ARG A 164 -15.08 -7.64 4.65
C ARG A 164 -13.84 -7.31 5.45
N ASN A 165 -13.51 -6.03 5.57
CA ASN A 165 -12.22 -5.58 6.08
C ASN A 165 -12.30 -4.99 7.50
N GLY A 166 -13.51 -4.59 7.92
CA GLY A 166 -13.72 -3.83 9.15
C GLY A 166 -13.22 -2.38 9.04
N LEU A 167 -13.40 -1.63 10.12
CA LEU A 167 -12.87 -0.29 10.34
C LEU A 167 -12.04 -0.28 11.62
N ASP A 168 -11.00 -1.11 11.66
CA ASP A 168 -10.14 -1.23 12.83
C ASP A 168 -9.42 0.09 13.12
N ALA A 169 -9.38 0.49 14.40
CA ALA A 169 -8.62 1.63 14.86
C ALA A 169 -7.13 1.38 14.72
N VAL A 170 -6.41 2.30 14.07
CA VAL A 170 -4.94 2.32 14.00
C VAL A 170 -4.39 3.32 15.02
N THR A 171 -5.10 4.43 15.21
CA THR A 171 -4.88 5.47 16.24
C THR A 171 -6.23 5.86 16.84
N GLU A 172 -6.24 6.74 17.82
CA GLU A 172 -7.48 7.33 18.38
C GLU A 172 -8.24 8.20 17.37
N HIS A 173 -7.57 8.68 16.32
CA HIS A 173 -8.14 9.54 15.29
C HIS A 173 -8.72 8.75 14.09
N THR A 174 -8.52 7.43 14.05
CA THR A 174 -9.00 6.59 12.95
C THR A 174 -10.53 6.56 12.90
N ILE A 175 -11.11 6.71 11.70
CA ILE A 175 -12.55 6.53 11.47
C ILE A 175 -12.90 5.05 11.69
N THR A 176 -13.81 4.78 12.63
CA THR A 176 -14.24 3.42 13.01
C THR A 176 -15.74 3.18 12.85
N SER A 177 -16.49 4.15 12.30
CA SER A 177 -17.92 4.07 12.04
C SER A 177 -18.22 4.24 10.55
N LEU A 178 -19.13 3.43 10.02
CA LEU A 178 -19.56 3.52 8.62
C LEU A 178 -20.22 4.88 8.31
N ASP A 179 -21.07 5.39 9.20
CA ASP A 179 -21.72 6.69 9.00
C ASP A 179 -20.71 7.82 8.91
N VAL A 180 -19.71 7.84 9.81
CA VAL A 180 -18.62 8.83 9.78
C VAL A 180 -17.77 8.68 8.54
N LEU A 181 -17.55 7.44 8.08
CA LEU A 181 -16.83 7.20 6.84
C LEU A 181 -17.60 7.78 5.65
N PHE A 182 -18.90 7.56 5.55
CA PHE A 182 -19.72 8.16 4.49
C PHE A 182 -19.66 9.69 4.50
N GLU A 183 -19.79 10.32 5.66
CA GLU A 183 -19.68 11.79 5.80
C GLU A 183 -18.31 12.30 5.34
N GLU A 184 -17.25 11.57 5.65
CA GLU A 184 -15.89 11.92 5.20
C GLU A 184 -15.76 11.74 3.68
N LEU A 185 -16.28 10.65 3.11
CA LEU A 185 -16.20 10.39 1.68
C LEU A 185 -17.02 11.39 0.86
N GLU A 186 -18.18 11.86 1.36
CA GLU A 186 -18.93 12.97 0.75
C GLU A 186 -18.09 14.25 0.70
N ARG A 187 -17.42 14.60 1.81
CA ARG A 187 -16.49 15.75 1.82
C ARG A 187 -15.38 15.59 0.79
N VAL A 188 -14.84 14.38 0.63
CA VAL A 188 -13.83 14.10 -0.39
C VAL A 188 -14.40 14.28 -1.80
N ARG A 189 -15.62 13.81 -2.08
CA ARG A 189 -16.31 14.01 -3.36
C ARG A 189 -16.52 15.49 -3.69
N GLU A 190 -16.97 16.28 -2.71
CA GLU A 190 -17.19 17.72 -2.88
C GLU A 190 -15.89 18.50 -3.14
N HIS A 191 -14.83 18.20 -2.40
CA HIS A 191 -13.56 18.96 -2.47
C HIS A 191 -12.58 18.41 -3.51
N GLY A 192 -12.71 17.13 -3.93
CA GLY A 192 -11.84 16.46 -4.87
C GLY A 192 -10.51 16.00 -4.27
N TYR A 193 -10.35 16.01 -2.95
CA TYR A 193 -9.18 15.49 -2.25
C TYR A 193 -9.55 14.92 -0.88
N ALA A 194 -8.76 13.96 -0.42
CA ALA A 194 -8.87 13.39 0.92
C ALA A 194 -7.70 13.84 1.80
N THR A 195 -7.93 13.90 3.10
CA THR A 195 -6.89 14.17 4.10
C THR A 195 -6.71 12.98 5.05
N ASN A 196 -5.55 12.85 5.65
CA ASN A 196 -5.31 12.04 6.82
C ASN A 196 -4.81 12.97 7.92
N LYS A 197 -5.47 12.94 9.07
CA LYS A 197 -5.13 13.74 10.23
C LYS A 197 -4.82 12.80 11.39
N GLU A 198 -3.59 12.28 11.42
CA GLU A 198 -3.10 11.37 12.46
C GLU A 198 -3.83 10.01 12.52
N GLU A 199 -4.63 9.66 11.51
CA GLU A 199 -5.43 8.44 11.47
C GLU A 199 -4.60 7.15 11.32
N THR A 200 -3.32 7.25 10.89
CA THR A 200 -2.40 6.11 10.75
C THR A 200 -1.21 6.16 11.69
N VAL A 201 -0.74 7.34 12.01
CA VAL A 201 0.40 7.60 12.89
C VAL A 201 0.19 8.98 13.51
N GLU A 202 0.29 9.08 14.83
CA GLU A 202 0.24 10.35 15.55
C GLU A 202 1.34 11.32 15.07
N GLY A 203 1.02 12.59 14.97
CA GLY A 203 1.93 13.62 14.46
C GLY A 203 2.06 13.67 12.93
N LEU A 204 1.45 12.73 12.18
CA LEU A 204 1.51 12.69 10.73
C LEU A 204 0.21 13.10 10.07
N GLY A 205 0.33 13.90 9.01
CA GLY A 205 -0.74 14.27 8.10
C GLY A 205 -0.46 13.82 6.67
N ALA A 206 -1.52 13.73 5.88
CA ALA A 206 -1.41 13.50 4.44
C ALA A 206 -2.59 14.14 3.71
N VAL A 207 -2.37 14.48 2.45
CA VAL A 207 -3.39 14.88 1.49
C VAL A 207 -3.23 14.06 0.21
N ALA A 208 -4.33 13.63 -0.41
CA ALA A 208 -4.30 12.83 -1.62
C ALA A 208 -5.47 13.16 -2.55
N VAL A 209 -5.22 12.96 -3.86
CA VAL A 209 -6.22 13.08 -4.93
C VAL A 209 -6.36 11.75 -5.66
N PRO A 210 -7.58 11.35 -6.07
CA PRO A 210 -7.75 10.17 -6.91
C PRO A 210 -7.24 10.45 -8.32
N ILE A 211 -6.65 9.45 -8.97
CA ILE A 211 -6.15 9.49 -10.35
C ILE A 211 -6.96 8.51 -11.18
N ALA A 212 -7.54 9.02 -12.27
CA ALA A 212 -8.35 8.22 -13.18
C ALA A 212 -7.67 8.03 -14.54
N ASP A 213 -8.04 6.97 -15.24
CA ASP A 213 -7.62 6.69 -16.61
C ASP A 213 -8.54 7.36 -17.65
N GLN A 214 -8.40 6.98 -18.92
CA GLN A 214 -9.20 7.49 -20.04
C GLN A 214 -10.68 7.13 -19.95
N ASP A 215 -11.02 6.03 -19.28
CA ASP A 215 -12.40 5.53 -19.10
C ASP A 215 -13.04 6.09 -17.81
N ASN A 216 -12.35 7.02 -17.12
CA ASN A 216 -12.66 7.55 -15.80
C ASN A 216 -12.64 6.48 -14.68
N GLU A 217 -12.00 5.34 -14.90
CA GLU A 217 -11.77 4.34 -13.87
C GLU A 217 -10.57 4.77 -12.99
N VAL A 218 -10.73 4.71 -11.67
CA VAL A 218 -9.68 5.13 -10.74
C VAL A 218 -8.59 4.07 -10.68
N VAL A 219 -7.39 4.46 -11.13
CA VAL A 219 -6.19 3.59 -11.13
C VAL A 219 -5.38 3.69 -9.84
N GLY A 220 -5.66 4.70 -9.02
CA GLY A 220 -4.98 4.90 -7.74
C GLY A 220 -5.18 6.30 -7.18
N ALA A 221 -4.33 6.67 -6.23
CA ALA A 221 -4.30 8.00 -5.64
C ALA A 221 -2.86 8.53 -5.53
N LEU A 222 -2.68 9.82 -5.80
CA LEU A 222 -1.44 10.55 -5.64
C LEU A 222 -1.52 11.38 -4.35
N GLY A 223 -0.55 11.23 -3.47
CA GLY A 223 -0.59 11.89 -2.16
C GLY A 223 0.76 12.40 -1.69
N ILE A 224 0.70 13.39 -0.80
CA ILE A 224 1.82 13.98 -0.07
C ILE A 224 1.58 13.76 1.41
N SER A 225 2.60 13.32 2.13
CA SER A 225 2.54 13.09 3.57
C SER A 225 3.77 13.62 4.29
N GLY A 226 3.58 14.07 5.52
CA GLY A 226 4.61 14.65 6.36
C GLY A 226 4.08 14.96 7.76
N PRO A 227 4.82 15.70 8.58
CA PRO A 227 4.33 16.20 9.86
C PRO A 227 3.00 16.95 9.71
N ILE A 228 2.06 16.72 10.63
CA ILE A 228 0.71 17.28 10.59
C ILE A 228 0.67 18.81 10.48
N ASN A 229 1.65 19.48 11.11
CA ASN A 229 1.77 20.94 11.08
C ASN A 229 2.21 21.50 9.72
N ARG A 230 2.76 20.66 8.82
CA ARG A 230 3.17 21.08 7.45
C ARG A 230 2.17 20.60 6.39
N VAL A 231 1.58 19.42 6.57
CA VAL A 231 0.74 18.79 5.52
C VAL A 231 -0.76 18.85 5.86
N GLY A 232 -1.11 19.01 7.15
CA GLY A 232 -2.49 18.90 7.62
C GLY A 232 -3.45 20.02 7.19
N ASN A 233 -2.94 21.14 6.65
CA ASN A 233 -3.72 22.36 6.37
C ASN A 233 -4.11 22.54 4.89
N GLY A 234 -3.95 21.52 4.06
CA GLY A 234 -4.31 21.58 2.64
C GLY A 234 -3.32 22.37 1.76
N GLU A 235 -2.14 22.71 2.25
CA GLU A 235 -1.11 23.51 1.56
C GLU A 235 -0.71 22.90 0.21
N TYR A 236 -0.74 21.58 0.08
CA TYR A 236 -0.34 20.87 -1.13
C TYR A 236 -1.50 20.51 -2.07
N VAL A 237 -2.73 20.95 -1.78
CA VAL A 237 -3.92 20.57 -2.59
C VAL A 237 -3.79 21.05 -4.04
N GLU A 238 -3.40 22.32 -4.24
CA GLU A 238 -3.27 22.87 -5.59
C GLU A 238 -2.12 22.19 -6.36
N LEU A 239 -1.00 21.92 -5.70
CA LEU A 239 0.11 21.18 -6.29
C LEU A 239 -0.32 19.77 -6.75
N LEU A 240 -1.11 19.07 -5.92
CA LEU A 240 -1.67 17.76 -6.27
C LEU A 240 -2.72 17.84 -7.39
N ARG A 241 -3.55 18.89 -7.42
CA ARG A 241 -4.54 19.10 -8.48
C ARG A 241 -3.88 19.30 -9.85
N ASP A 242 -2.81 20.09 -9.89
CA ASP A 242 -2.08 20.31 -11.14
C ASP A 242 -1.35 19.05 -11.60
N ALA A 243 -0.70 18.35 -10.67
CA ALA A 243 -0.08 17.07 -10.96
C ALA A 243 -1.09 15.99 -11.43
N LYS A 244 -2.30 15.97 -10.85
CA LYS A 244 -3.40 15.11 -11.29
C LYS A 244 -3.75 15.37 -12.74
N LYS A 245 -3.98 16.65 -13.13
CA LYS A 245 -4.32 17.01 -14.52
C LYS A 245 -3.26 16.53 -15.51
N GLU A 246 -1.97 16.77 -15.18
CA GLU A 246 -0.86 16.33 -16.04
C GLU A 246 -0.76 14.82 -16.14
N LEU A 247 -0.91 14.13 -15.01
CA LEU A 247 -0.79 12.66 -14.96
C LEU A 247 -1.93 11.98 -15.71
N GLU A 248 -3.17 12.42 -15.49
CA GLU A 248 -4.35 11.90 -16.20
C GLU A 248 -4.27 12.18 -17.71
N LEU A 249 -3.75 13.35 -18.13
CA LEU A 249 -3.50 13.63 -19.54
C LEU A 249 -2.47 12.64 -20.12
N ASN A 250 -1.37 12.39 -19.42
CA ASN A 250 -0.35 11.44 -19.85
C ASN A 250 -0.90 10.01 -19.95
N ILE A 251 -1.75 9.60 -19.01
CA ILE A 251 -2.40 8.27 -19.04
C ILE A 251 -3.34 8.14 -20.24
N ARG A 252 -4.07 9.19 -20.60
CA ARG A 252 -5.00 9.19 -21.74
C ARG A 252 -4.30 9.14 -23.11
N LEU A 253 -3.02 9.47 -23.16
CA LEU A 253 -2.23 9.49 -24.39
C LEU A 253 -1.47 8.18 -24.65
N LEU A 254 -1.56 7.20 -23.75
CA LEU A 254 -0.93 5.89 -23.85
C LEU A 254 -1.86 4.85 -24.46
#